data_6cc060a1d6137b0d17a02c5b25e18339
#
_entry.id   6cc060a1d6137b0d17a02c5b25e18339
#
_cell.length_a   1.000
_cell.length_b   1.000
_cell.length_c   1.000
_cell.angle_alpha   90.00
_cell.angle_beta   90.00
_cell.angle_gamma   90.00
#
_symmetry.space_group_name_H-M   'P 1'
#
loop_
_entity.id
_entity.type
_entity.pdbx_description
1 polymer ?
#
loop_
_entity_poly.entity_id
_entity_poly.type
_entity_poly.pdbx_seq_one_letter_code
_entity_poly.pdbx_strand_id
1 'polypeptide(L)'
;MFRGKVDRVVRRRDARVQESSGTGKAASARHGDAPGAPRHMRFRRHSLWLKISAGVVSVLLLAGVAFAAYWFIRLQLNITKAPLNAGAQKTEGDTNDAKDRLQILILGSDTRDGKNSKYGSVDDSTGYGHSDVMMLLDISADNRRVSIISFPRDLLVDVPECTDQTTHKSYPARSGEMINAAMAEAGIGCAVDTVNKLTGLEIDHFMMADFNAVKELSNTVGGVAVCISDAVYDPDSGLRLPKGTSQVKGEQALSFLRTRHAFGDGSDLGRIQAQQGFLSSLARKVKDDGTLGNPQKLLSIADVITQNLTVDEGLANVQSLLTISSRLKDIDLSKVAFVAVPNRPAAVDPNRLELMQPQASQLFAAMRANLDLTKPGSTSTPAASPGASPTAAASTPASTAPTSKTPSAVPYDKALQPVTVADGSGVPEHAQELVAALVKAGFTQGSQFAADPTAKTAVYYAAGFEDVASDVAKLFGIPAAQVEASTAVNGVQLYAGSDFTSGLKFGTASVPADVVNQTAGDVKCQTANPALVVR
;
A
#
# COMPACT_ATOMS: atom_id res chain seq x y z
N MET A 1 -32.96 27.72 -27.40
CA MET A 1 -34.21 28.18 -26.77
C MET A 1 -33.97 28.23 -25.28
N PHE A 2 -34.32 29.34 -24.74
CA PHE A 2 -34.41 29.86 -23.37
C PHE A 2 -33.16 30.45 -22.73
N ARG A 3 -33.14 31.77 -22.80
CA ARG A 3 -32.46 32.78 -22.02
C ARG A 3 -33.14 32.97 -20.65
N GLY A 4 -32.37 33.29 -19.63
CA GLY A 4 -32.82 33.98 -18.41
C GLY A 4 -31.56 34.53 -17.72
N LYS A 5 -31.33 35.64 -17.79
CA LYS A 5 -31.33 37.02 -17.30
C LYS A 5 -31.76 37.14 -15.83
N VAL A 6 -31.08 38.01 -15.11
CA VAL A 6 -31.50 38.85 -13.95
C VAL A 6 -30.59 38.62 -12.73
N ASP A 7 -30.12 39.53 -11.89
CA ASP A 7 -30.20 40.99 -11.88
C ASP A 7 -29.18 41.50 -10.85
N ARG A 8 -28.74 42.73 -11.08
CA ARG A 8 -27.91 43.56 -10.16
C ARG A 8 -28.78 44.09 -9.03
N VAL A 9 -28.25 44.12 -7.79
CA VAL A 9 -28.72 45.02 -6.75
C VAL A 9 -27.54 45.86 -6.21
N VAL A 10 -27.58 47.12 -6.58
CA VAL A 10 -26.82 48.25 -6.05
C VAL A 10 -27.51 48.73 -4.78
N ARG A 11 -26.77 48.90 -3.69
CA ARG A 11 -27.20 49.80 -2.59
C ARG A 11 -26.11 50.80 -2.26
N ARG A 12 -26.39 52.01 -2.70
CA ARG A 12 -25.83 53.27 -2.17
C ARG A 12 -26.36 53.49 -0.75
N ARG A 13 -25.56 54.03 0.12
CA ARG A 13 -26.02 54.85 1.25
C ARG A 13 -25.16 56.11 1.35
N ASP A 14 -25.91 57.19 1.39
CA ASP A 14 -25.53 58.55 1.26
C ASP A 14 -24.88 59.15 2.51
N ALA A 15 -24.17 60.22 2.23
CA ALA A 15 -23.51 61.18 3.13
C ALA A 15 -24.52 61.97 3.98
N ARG A 16 -24.10 62.39 5.14
CA ARG A 16 -24.64 63.60 5.81
C ARG A 16 -23.51 64.52 6.24
N VAL A 17 -23.53 65.67 5.60
CA VAL A 17 -22.87 66.88 5.95
C VAL A 17 -23.56 67.52 7.18
N GLN A 18 -22.79 68.02 8.12
CA GLN A 18 -23.29 69.03 9.08
C GLN A 18 -22.25 70.14 9.25
N GLU A 19 -22.58 71.29 8.68
CA GLU A 19 -22.01 72.55 8.98
C GLU A 19 -22.41 73.03 10.40
N SER A 20 -21.50 73.64 11.10
CA SER A 20 -21.89 74.66 12.08
C SER A 20 -20.84 75.80 12.11
N SER A 21 -21.29 76.95 11.78
CA SER A 21 -20.68 78.28 11.81
C SER A 21 -20.47 78.74 13.24
N GLY A 22 -19.41 79.45 13.47
CA GLY A 22 -19.18 80.21 14.72
C GLY A 22 -18.11 81.26 14.54
N THR A 23 -18.58 82.51 14.42
CA THR A 23 -17.89 83.80 14.30
C THR A 23 -17.11 84.17 15.54
N GLY A 24 -15.97 84.89 15.40
CA GLY A 24 -15.32 85.61 16.53
C GLY A 24 -13.98 86.24 16.21
N LYS A 25 -14.04 87.43 15.68
CA LYS A 25 -13.22 88.68 15.80
C LYS A 25 -11.74 88.65 16.24
N ALA A 26 -11.00 89.26 15.39
CA ALA A 26 -9.75 90.01 15.39
C ALA A 26 -9.14 90.49 16.74
N ALA A 27 -7.80 90.40 16.81
CA ALA A 27 -6.94 91.45 17.31
C ALA A 27 -5.51 91.35 16.79
N SER A 28 -5.02 92.40 16.27
CA SER A 28 -3.70 92.70 15.73
C SER A 28 -2.64 92.77 16.83
N ALA A 29 -1.42 92.25 16.54
CA ALA A 29 -0.18 92.91 17.01
C ALA A 29 1.04 92.43 16.22
N ARG A 30 1.84 93.38 15.88
CA ARG A 30 3.04 93.42 15.04
C ARG A 30 4.27 92.76 15.70
N HIS A 31 5.24 92.55 14.84
CA HIS A 31 6.69 92.56 14.98
C HIS A 31 7.44 91.25 15.20
N GLY A 32 8.42 91.09 14.33
CA GLY A 32 9.67 90.45 14.61
C GLY A 32 10.21 89.60 13.46
N ASP A 33 10.84 90.25 12.47
CA ASP A 33 11.73 89.54 11.52
C ASP A 33 12.89 88.87 12.24
N ALA A 34 13.10 87.58 12.00
CA ALA A 34 14.36 86.94 12.22
C ALA A 34 14.67 86.05 11.02
N PRO A 35 15.91 86.08 10.48
CA PRO A 35 16.26 85.38 9.23
C PRO A 35 16.28 83.88 9.37
N GLY A 36 15.66 83.27 8.37
CA GLY A 36 15.54 81.81 8.30
C GLY A 36 16.87 81.04 8.27
N ALA A 37 17.07 80.20 9.25
CA ALA A 37 18.11 79.18 9.19
C ALA A 37 17.79 78.20 8.10
N PRO A 38 18.75 77.79 7.28
CA PRO A 38 18.52 76.73 6.23
C PRO A 38 18.19 75.44 6.91
N ARG A 39 16.98 74.87 6.64
CA ARG A 39 16.63 73.53 6.99
C ARG A 39 17.51 72.61 6.16
N HIS A 40 18.60 72.09 6.76
CA HIS A 40 19.38 70.98 6.21
C HIS A 40 18.43 69.79 6.10
N MET A 41 18.02 69.48 4.88
CA MET A 41 17.44 68.21 4.55
C MET A 41 18.46 67.11 4.90
N ARG A 42 18.32 66.55 6.07
CA ARG A 42 19.01 65.26 6.41
C ARG A 42 18.50 64.18 5.47
N PHE A 43 19.15 64.03 4.33
CA PHE A 43 19.00 62.89 3.49
C PHE A 43 19.34 61.66 4.35
N ARG A 44 18.32 60.89 4.73
CA ARG A 44 18.48 59.63 5.43
C ARG A 44 19.27 58.69 4.53
N ARG A 45 20.57 58.61 4.71
CA ARG A 45 21.47 57.62 4.04
C ARG A 45 21.06 56.18 4.26
N HIS A 46 20.14 55.89 5.19
CA HIS A 46 19.54 54.57 5.42
C HIS A 46 18.71 54.03 4.25
N SER A 47 18.20 54.86 3.34
CA SER A 47 17.36 54.40 2.23
C SER A 47 18.14 53.66 1.14
N LEU A 48 19.42 53.97 0.96
CA LEU A 48 20.24 53.32 -0.09
C LEU A 48 20.60 51.87 0.30
N TRP A 49 21.06 51.67 1.52
CA TRP A 49 21.34 50.31 2.05
C TRP A 49 20.09 49.45 2.12
N LEU A 50 18.94 50.02 2.49
CA LEU A 50 17.66 49.29 2.50
C LEU A 50 17.22 48.89 1.07
N LYS A 51 17.45 49.77 0.08
CA LYS A 51 17.16 49.43 -1.34
C LYS A 51 18.12 48.38 -1.89
N ILE A 52 19.40 48.46 -1.55
CA ILE A 52 20.41 47.49 -1.95
C ILE A 52 20.10 46.14 -1.30
N SER A 53 19.81 46.09 0.02
CA SER A 53 19.46 44.86 0.71
C SER A 53 18.16 44.25 0.19
N ALA A 54 17.12 45.08 -0.07
CA ALA A 54 15.89 44.61 -0.71
C ALA A 54 16.13 44.08 -2.14
N GLY A 55 16.99 44.72 -2.92
CA GLY A 55 17.42 44.25 -4.24
C GLY A 55 18.14 42.92 -4.18
N VAL A 56 19.11 42.76 -3.26
CA VAL A 56 19.83 41.49 -3.05
C VAL A 56 18.87 40.36 -2.63
N VAL A 57 17.97 40.65 -1.67
CA VAL A 57 16.96 39.67 -1.25
C VAL A 57 16.03 39.29 -2.41
N SER A 58 15.60 40.23 -3.22
CA SER A 58 14.76 39.94 -4.41
C SER A 58 15.49 39.09 -5.43
N VAL A 59 16.77 39.36 -5.69
CA VAL A 59 17.58 38.52 -6.61
C VAL A 59 17.77 37.13 -6.06
N LEU A 60 18.02 36.95 -4.76
CA LEU A 60 18.14 35.63 -4.12
C LEU A 60 16.82 34.85 -4.16
N LEU A 61 15.68 35.52 -3.94
CA LEU A 61 14.36 34.92 -4.06
C LEU A 61 14.06 34.49 -5.50
N LEU A 62 14.35 35.33 -6.50
CA LEU A 62 14.18 34.99 -7.90
C LEU A 62 15.08 33.82 -8.31
N ALA A 63 16.33 33.81 -7.86
CA ALA A 63 17.26 32.71 -8.10
C ALA A 63 16.76 31.41 -7.44
N GLY A 64 16.22 31.49 -6.22
CA GLY A 64 15.60 30.37 -5.51
C GLY A 64 14.37 29.82 -6.24
N VAL A 65 13.48 30.69 -6.71
CA VAL A 65 12.31 30.29 -7.51
C VAL A 65 12.74 29.67 -8.83
N ALA A 66 13.70 30.27 -9.54
CA ALA A 66 14.22 29.73 -10.81
C ALA A 66 14.88 28.35 -10.61
N PHE A 67 15.63 28.17 -9.52
CA PHE A 67 16.22 26.88 -9.15
C PHE A 67 15.14 25.82 -8.85
N ALA A 68 14.14 26.18 -8.06
CA ALA A 68 13.03 25.29 -7.73
C ALA A 68 12.23 24.92 -8.99
N ALA A 69 11.92 25.90 -9.85
CA ALA A 69 11.22 25.67 -11.11
C ALA A 69 12.02 24.76 -12.07
N TYR A 70 13.34 24.98 -12.19
CA TYR A 70 14.22 24.14 -13.00
C TYR A 70 14.17 22.68 -12.55
N TRP A 71 14.32 22.41 -11.23
CA TRP A 71 14.27 21.06 -10.70
C TRP A 71 12.88 20.43 -10.83
N PHE A 72 11.82 21.19 -10.58
CA PHE A 72 10.45 20.70 -10.74
C PHE A 72 10.19 20.26 -12.20
N ILE A 73 10.52 21.12 -13.18
CA ILE A 73 10.33 20.82 -14.60
C ILE A 73 11.19 19.62 -15.01
N ARG A 74 12.46 19.59 -14.60
CA ARG A 74 13.37 18.49 -14.90
C ARG A 74 12.85 17.15 -14.37
N LEU A 75 12.47 17.08 -13.11
CA LEU A 75 11.94 15.86 -12.50
C LEU A 75 10.65 15.41 -13.19
N GLN A 76 9.74 16.35 -13.47
CA GLN A 76 8.46 16.04 -14.09
C GLN A 76 8.61 15.52 -15.55
N LEU A 77 9.57 16.02 -16.30
CA LEU A 77 9.81 15.60 -17.69
C LEU A 77 10.53 14.24 -17.79
N ASN A 78 11.24 13.83 -16.74
CA ASN A 78 12.00 12.58 -16.74
C ASN A 78 11.14 11.34 -16.40
N ILE A 79 9.95 11.52 -15.78
CA ILE A 79 9.15 10.40 -15.27
C ILE A 79 8.59 9.58 -16.43
N THR A 80 8.93 8.29 -16.47
CA THR A 80 8.31 7.32 -17.37
C THR A 80 7.01 6.82 -16.75
N LYS A 81 5.93 6.83 -17.53
CA LYS A 81 4.59 6.47 -17.09
C LYS A 81 4.11 5.21 -17.79
N ALA A 82 3.36 4.39 -17.08
CA ALA A 82 2.56 3.34 -17.68
C ALA A 82 1.15 3.33 -17.04
N PRO A 83 0.12 2.97 -17.80
CA PRO A 83 -1.24 2.98 -17.30
C PRO A 83 -1.51 1.79 -16.37
N LEU A 84 -2.38 2.02 -15.37
CA LEU A 84 -3.07 0.97 -14.65
C LEU A 84 -4.31 0.52 -15.43
N ASN A 85 -4.79 -0.71 -15.20
CA ASN A 85 -6.07 -1.15 -15.74
C ASN A 85 -7.23 -0.37 -15.09
N ALA A 86 -8.31 -0.14 -15.85
CA ALA A 86 -9.43 0.68 -15.42
C ALA A 86 -10.16 0.15 -14.15
N GLY A 87 -10.03 -1.14 -13.83
CA GLY A 87 -10.60 -1.75 -12.63
C GLY A 87 -9.77 -1.58 -11.35
N ALA A 88 -8.51 -1.18 -11.50
CA ALA A 88 -7.55 -1.06 -10.38
C ALA A 88 -7.43 0.38 -9.84
N GLN A 89 -8.07 1.35 -10.47
CA GLN A 89 -7.96 2.75 -10.03
C GLN A 89 -9.04 3.09 -9.01
N LYS A 90 -8.64 3.41 -7.79
CA LYS A 90 -9.46 4.30 -6.96
C LYS A 90 -9.62 5.62 -7.70
N THR A 91 -10.83 6.16 -7.73
CA THR A 91 -11.18 7.41 -8.42
C THR A 91 -10.16 8.51 -8.10
N GLU A 92 -9.60 9.15 -9.13
CA GLU A 92 -8.67 10.28 -9.00
C GLU A 92 -9.19 11.29 -7.96
N GLY A 93 -8.46 11.45 -6.87
CA GLY A 93 -8.75 12.42 -5.82
C GLY A 93 -8.50 11.92 -4.41
N ASP A 94 -8.57 10.62 -4.13
CA ASP A 94 -8.53 10.09 -2.76
C ASP A 94 -7.17 9.48 -2.36
N THR A 95 -6.27 9.19 -3.29
CA THR A 95 -5.08 8.37 -3.02
C THR A 95 -3.89 9.11 -2.43
N ASN A 96 -3.91 10.44 -2.41
CA ASN A 96 -2.82 11.28 -1.91
C ASN A 96 -3.09 11.96 -0.57
N ASP A 97 -4.20 11.66 0.10
CA ASP A 97 -4.37 12.16 1.47
C ASP A 97 -3.36 11.44 2.39
N ALA A 98 -2.51 12.21 3.07
CA ALA A 98 -1.51 11.70 4.01
C ALA A 98 -2.11 10.90 5.19
N LYS A 99 -3.42 10.78 5.25
CA LYS A 99 -4.18 10.07 6.28
C LYS A 99 -4.72 8.72 5.84
N ASP A 100 -4.64 8.38 4.53
CA ASP A 100 -5.15 7.11 4.04
C ASP A 100 -4.05 6.05 3.99
N ARG A 101 -4.44 4.78 4.06
CA ARG A 101 -3.53 3.66 3.80
C ARG A 101 -3.02 3.77 2.37
N LEU A 102 -1.73 3.49 2.16
CA LEU A 102 -1.11 3.57 0.83
C LEU A 102 -0.45 2.25 0.46
N GLN A 103 -0.87 1.69 -0.65
CA GLN A 103 -0.41 0.41 -1.16
C GLN A 103 0.24 0.58 -2.53
N ILE A 104 1.52 0.19 -2.65
CA ILE A 104 2.32 0.34 -3.86
C ILE A 104 2.90 -1.01 -4.25
N LEU A 105 2.56 -1.52 -5.44
CA LEU A 105 3.19 -2.72 -5.98
C LEU A 105 4.54 -2.36 -6.59
N ILE A 106 5.61 -2.93 -6.05
CA ILE A 106 6.97 -2.76 -6.53
C ILE A 106 7.33 -3.96 -7.40
N LEU A 107 7.68 -3.69 -8.65
CA LEU A 107 8.02 -4.69 -9.66
C LEU A 107 9.49 -4.54 -10.06
N GLY A 108 10.19 -5.66 -10.12
CA GLY A 108 11.56 -5.72 -10.66
C GLY A 108 11.53 -6.42 -12.02
N SER A 109 11.75 -5.68 -13.09
CA SER A 109 11.71 -6.20 -14.46
C SER A 109 13.05 -6.73 -14.92
N ASP A 110 13.01 -7.83 -15.66
CA ASP A 110 14.17 -8.41 -16.34
C ASP A 110 14.31 -7.95 -17.80
N THR A 111 13.59 -6.90 -18.20
CA THR A 111 13.62 -6.37 -19.58
C THR A 111 15.04 -6.12 -20.10
N ARG A 112 15.27 -6.47 -21.36
CA ARG A 112 16.55 -6.23 -22.06
C ARG A 112 16.50 -5.01 -22.97
N ASP A 113 15.41 -4.27 -22.96
CA ASP A 113 15.24 -3.09 -23.77
C ASP A 113 16.15 -1.93 -23.34
N GLY A 114 16.50 -1.06 -24.28
CA GLY A 114 17.21 0.18 -24.03
C GLY A 114 18.58 -0.02 -23.35
N LYS A 115 18.79 0.63 -22.20
CA LYS A 115 20.05 0.58 -21.43
C LYS A 115 20.36 -0.80 -20.86
N ASN A 116 19.41 -1.73 -20.86
CA ASN A 116 19.54 -3.08 -20.32
C ASN A 116 20.02 -4.10 -21.35
N SER A 117 20.17 -3.74 -22.63
CA SER A 117 20.58 -4.64 -23.72
C SER A 117 21.91 -5.36 -23.51
N LYS A 118 22.77 -4.84 -22.64
CA LYS A 118 24.04 -5.48 -22.28
C LYS A 118 23.89 -6.73 -21.39
N TYR A 119 22.71 -7.00 -20.85
CA TYR A 119 22.45 -8.14 -19.97
C TYR A 119 21.85 -9.35 -20.67
N GLY A 120 21.68 -9.30 -21.99
CA GLY A 120 21.13 -10.37 -22.83
C GLY A 120 20.52 -9.83 -24.10
N SER A 121 20.02 -10.73 -24.96
CA SER A 121 19.31 -10.35 -26.17
C SER A 121 17.92 -9.81 -25.85
N VAL A 122 17.42 -8.91 -26.70
CA VAL A 122 16.00 -8.48 -26.69
C VAL A 122 15.05 -9.66 -26.94
N ASP A 123 15.53 -10.71 -27.62
CA ASP A 123 14.76 -11.93 -27.85
C ASP A 123 14.49 -12.71 -26.53
N ASP A 124 15.30 -12.48 -25.48
CA ASP A 124 15.13 -13.12 -24.19
C ASP A 124 14.03 -12.47 -23.34
N SER A 125 13.86 -11.15 -23.45
CA SER A 125 12.86 -10.40 -22.67
C SER A 125 12.69 -9.00 -23.27
N THR A 126 11.49 -8.71 -23.79
CA THR A 126 11.11 -7.43 -24.42
C THR A 126 9.96 -6.75 -23.67
N GLY A 127 9.70 -5.50 -24.03
CA GLY A 127 8.61 -4.71 -23.43
C GLY A 127 8.81 -4.51 -21.93
N TYR A 128 7.81 -4.85 -21.13
CA TYR A 128 7.93 -4.75 -19.66
C TYR A 128 8.77 -5.89 -19.06
N GLY A 129 9.03 -6.98 -19.79
CA GLY A 129 9.73 -8.16 -19.31
C GLY A 129 8.92 -8.96 -18.28
N HIS A 130 9.57 -9.97 -17.66
CA HIS A 130 8.99 -10.69 -16.54
C HIS A 130 9.27 -9.95 -15.23
N SER A 131 8.34 -10.06 -14.29
CA SER A 131 8.54 -9.54 -12.95
C SER A 131 9.33 -10.53 -12.08
N ASP A 132 10.65 -10.43 -12.10
CA ASP A 132 11.53 -11.26 -11.27
C ASP A 132 11.48 -10.91 -9.78
N VAL A 133 11.00 -9.71 -9.45
CA VAL A 133 10.72 -9.23 -8.09
C VAL A 133 9.31 -8.67 -8.05
N MET A 134 8.52 -9.14 -7.12
CA MET A 134 7.17 -8.62 -6.88
C MET A 134 6.99 -8.42 -5.37
N MET A 135 6.83 -7.18 -4.96
CA MET A 135 6.68 -6.80 -3.55
C MET A 135 5.55 -5.79 -3.40
N LEU A 136 4.69 -5.99 -2.42
CA LEU A 136 3.68 -5.00 -2.03
C LEU A 136 4.20 -4.19 -0.85
N LEU A 137 4.42 -2.90 -1.06
CA LEU A 137 4.68 -1.93 -0.02
C LEU A 137 3.35 -1.40 0.50
N ASP A 138 3.12 -1.57 1.80
CA ASP A 138 1.90 -1.18 2.48
C ASP A 138 2.23 -0.22 3.63
N ILE A 139 1.85 1.04 3.51
CA ILE A 139 2.03 2.08 4.53
C ILE A 139 0.71 2.29 5.24
N SER A 140 0.68 2.03 6.55
CA SER A 140 -0.52 2.20 7.37
C SER A 140 -1.03 3.65 7.36
N ALA A 141 -2.35 3.84 7.51
CA ALA A 141 -3.00 5.14 7.51
C ALA A 141 -2.46 6.11 8.59
N ASP A 142 -2.00 5.59 9.72
CA ASP A 142 -1.39 6.36 10.80
C ASP A 142 0.09 6.71 10.56
N ASN A 143 0.69 6.30 9.42
CA ASN A 143 2.09 6.47 9.05
C ASN A 143 3.09 5.95 10.10
N ARG A 144 2.72 4.90 10.85
CA ARG A 144 3.56 4.34 11.91
C ARG A 144 4.16 2.98 11.56
N ARG A 145 3.64 2.32 10.53
CA ARG A 145 4.03 0.96 10.13
C ARG A 145 4.17 0.86 8.63
N VAL A 146 5.11 0.04 8.22
CA VAL A 146 5.28 -0.37 6.83
C VAL A 146 5.36 -1.88 6.81
N SER A 147 4.66 -2.50 5.87
CA SER A 147 4.82 -3.92 5.56
C SER A 147 5.27 -4.07 4.11
N ILE A 148 6.28 -4.90 3.88
CA ILE A 148 6.78 -5.24 2.56
C ILE A 148 6.57 -6.73 2.37
N ILE A 149 5.61 -7.08 1.52
CA ILE A 149 5.19 -8.44 1.29
C ILE A 149 5.75 -8.91 -0.06
N SER A 150 6.62 -9.93 -0.03
CA SER A 150 7.26 -10.50 -1.22
C SER A 150 6.45 -11.68 -1.74
N PHE A 151 6.13 -11.66 -3.04
CA PHE A 151 5.51 -12.75 -3.77
C PHE A 151 6.61 -13.48 -4.56
N PRO A 152 6.78 -14.80 -4.37
CA PRO A 152 7.70 -15.57 -5.19
C PRO A 152 7.28 -15.51 -6.67
N ARG A 153 8.21 -15.32 -7.58
CA ARG A 153 7.91 -15.17 -9.01
C ARG A 153 7.32 -16.44 -9.65
N ASP A 154 7.69 -17.61 -9.11
CA ASP A 154 7.26 -18.93 -9.59
C ASP A 154 5.98 -19.42 -8.87
N LEU A 155 5.28 -18.53 -8.14
CA LEU A 155 4.02 -18.82 -7.46
C LEU A 155 2.92 -19.02 -8.51
N LEU A 156 2.24 -20.16 -8.46
CA LEU A 156 1.08 -20.46 -9.29
C LEU A 156 -0.16 -19.72 -8.75
N VAL A 157 -0.81 -18.96 -9.61
CA VAL A 157 -1.98 -18.14 -9.27
C VAL A 157 -3.00 -18.13 -10.41
N ASP A 158 -4.19 -17.64 -10.12
CA ASP A 158 -5.21 -17.36 -11.11
C ASP A 158 -5.07 -15.91 -11.60
N VAL A 159 -4.59 -15.76 -12.83
CA VAL A 159 -4.53 -14.46 -13.52
C VAL A 159 -5.93 -14.11 -14.01
N PRO A 160 -6.49 -12.92 -13.69
CA PRO A 160 -7.79 -12.49 -14.19
C PRO A 160 -7.77 -12.22 -15.70
N GLU A 161 -8.93 -11.97 -16.27
CA GLU A 161 -9.01 -11.35 -17.59
C GLU A 161 -8.38 -9.94 -17.51
N CYS A 162 -7.46 -9.66 -18.40
CA CYS A 162 -6.72 -8.41 -18.44
C CYS A 162 -6.80 -7.77 -19.81
N THR A 163 -6.84 -6.44 -19.87
CA THR A 163 -6.69 -5.67 -21.10
C THR A 163 -5.46 -4.79 -21.00
N ASP A 164 -4.48 -4.98 -21.86
CA ASP A 164 -3.33 -4.10 -21.96
C ASP A 164 -3.79 -2.71 -22.44
N GLN A 165 -3.65 -1.73 -21.60
CA GLN A 165 -4.12 -0.36 -21.85
C GLN A 165 -3.31 0.37 -22.93
N THR A 166 -2.13 -0.13 -23.29
CA THR A 166 -1.29 0.45 -24.34
C THR A 166 -1.67 -0.10 -25.72
N THR A 167 -1.86 -1.42 -25.81
CA THR A 167 -2.15 -2.11 -27.08
C THR A 167 -3.64 -2.37 -27.29
N HIS A 168 -4.46 -2.19 -26.27
CA HIS A 168 -5.90 -2.52 -26.20
C HIS A 168 -6.21 -4.00 -26.49
N LYS A 169 -5.21 -4.88 -26.34
CA LYS A 169 -5.39 -6.31 -26.49
C LYS A 169 -5.89 -6.91 -25.19
N SER A 170 -6.98 -7.69 -25.26
CA SER A 170 -7.51 -8.45 -24.14
C SER A 170 -6.92 -9.85 -24.10
N TYR A 171 -6.63 -10.31 -22.89
CA TYR A 171 -6.12 -11.63 -22.56
C TYR A 171 -7.12 -12.30 -21.62
N PRO A 172 -7.58 -13.53 -21.95
CA PRO A 172 -8.55 -14.23 -21.12
C PRO A 172 -7.97 -14.59 -19.74
N ALA A 173 -8.85 -14.82 -18.78
CA ALA A 173 -8.45 -15.35 -17.48
C ALA A 173 -7.79 -16.72 -17.63
N ARG A 174 -6.77 -16.99 -16.79
CA ARG A 174 -5.97 -18.22 -16.80
C ARG A 174 -5.73 -18.69 -15.38
N SER A 175 -5.82 -19.98 -15.16
CA SER A 175 -5.58 -20.60 -13.83
C SER A 175 -4.27 -21.35 -13.81
N GLY A 176 -3.60 -21.31 -12.65
CA GLY A 176 -2.35 -22.03 -12.43
C GLY A 176 -1.15 -21.50 -13.22
N GLU A 177 -1.16 -20.21 -13.54
CA GLU A 177 -0.04 -19.52 -14.19
C GLU A 177 0.96 -18.97 -13.19
N MET A 178 2.22 -18.84 -13.59
CA MET A 178 3.21 -18.14 -12.76
C MET A 178 2.85 -16.66 -12.62
N ILE A 179 2.89 -16.13 -11.41
CA ILE A 179 2.53 -14.74 -11.13
C ILE A 179 3.38 -13.73 -11.92
N ASN A 180 4.63 -14.05 -12.23
CA ASN A 180 5.53 -13.18 -13.01
C ASN A 180 5.14 -13.06 -14.49
N ALA A 181 4.38 -14.02 -15.03
CA ALA A 181 3.92 -13.99 -16.42
C ALA A 181 2.83 -12.94 -16.67
N ALA A 182 2.07 -12.57 -15.65
CA ALA A 182 0.99 -11.59 -15.76
C ALA A 182 1.47 -10.26 -16.36
N MET A 183 2.66 -9.77 -15.92
CA MET A 183 3.24 -8.53 -16.44
C MET A 183 3.76 -8.67 -17.88
N ALA A 184 4.46 -9.76 -18.16
CA ALA A 184 5.09 -9.98 -19.46
C ALA A 184 4.07 -10.08 -20.60
N GLU A 185 2.90 -10.66 -20.33
CA GLU A 185 1.90 -10.93 -21.36
C GLU A 185 0.89 -9.79 -21.54
N ALA A 186 0.38 -9.22 -20.45
CA ALA A 186 -0.72 -8.27 -20.48
C ALA A 186 -0.40 -6.92 -19.78
N GLY A 187 0.87 -6.65 -19.53
CA GLY A 187 1.35 -5.39 -19.00
C GLY A 187 1.27 -5.27 -17.47
N ILE A 188 1.75 -4.16 -16.97
CA ILE A 188 1.89 -3.90 -15.52
C ILE A 188 0.52 -3.92 -14.83
N GLY A 189 -0.52 -3.36 -15.46
CA GLY A 189 -1.87 -3.35 -14.91
C GLY A 189 -2.39 -4.75 -14.61
N CYS A 190 -2.07 -5.75 -15.44
CA CYS A 190 -2.44 -7.14 -15.21
C CYS A 190 -1.74 -7.75 -13.99
N ALA A 191 -0.48 -7.39 -13.74
CA ALA A 191 0.22 -7.81 -12.52
C ALA A 191 -0.45 -7.22 -11.27
N VAL A 192 -0.89 -5.95 -11.31
CA VAL A 192 -1.65 -5.31 -10.23
C VAL A 192 -2.98 -6.02 -10.01
N ASP A 193 -3.77 -6.26 -11.06
CA ASP A 193 -5.07 -6.95 -10.98
C ASP A 193 -4.93 -8.38 -10.44
N THR A 194 -3.84 -9.06 -10.82
CA THR A 194 -3.54 -10.42 -10.32
C THR A 194 -3.28 -10.40 -8.81
N VAL A 195 -2.48 -9.44 -8.32
CA VAL A 195 -2.22 -9.32 -6.88
C VAL A 195 -3.46 -8.85 -6.13
N ASN A 196 -4.28 -7.96 -6.70
CA ASN A 196 -5.57 -7.55 -6.14
C ASN A 196 -6.50 -8.75 -5.96
N LYS A 197 -6.66 -9.57 -7.02
CA LYS A 197 -7.47 -10.79 -6.97
C LYS A 197 -6.94 -11.78 -5.93
N LEU A 198 -5.62 -11.98 -5.88
CA LEU A 198 -4.98 -12.93 -4.96
C LEU A 198 -5.14 -12.55 -3.50
N THR A 199 -5.01 -11.26 -3.17
CA THR A 199 -4.97 -10.76 -1.79
C THR A 199 -6.31 -10.20 -1.30
N GLY A 200 -7.22 -9.85 -2.21
CA GLY A 200 -8.44 -9.11 -1.91
C GLY A 200 -8.16 -7.67 -1.46
N LEU A 201 -7.02 -7.11 -1.85
CA LEU A 201 -6.64 -5.72 -1.63
C LEU A 201 -6.92 -4.89 -2.88
N GLU A 202 -6.94 -3.57 -2.72
CA GLU A 202 -7.03 -2.60 -3.81
C GLU A 202 -5.74 -1.79 -3.81
N ILE A 203 -4.78 -2.18 -4.67
CA ILE A 203 -3.47 -1.53 -4.77
C ILE A 203 -3.65 -0.15 -5.40
N ASP A 204 -3.12 0.89 -4.74
CA ASP A 204 -3.28 2.28 -5.17
C ASP A 204 -2.36 2.63 -6.34
N HIS A 205 -1.11 2.12 -6.31
CA HIS A 205 -0.06 2.51 -7.24
C HIS A 205 0.89 1.35 -7.57
N PHE A 206 1.70 1.54 -8.60
CA PHE A 206 2.85 0.68 -8.85
C PHE A 206 4.14 1.48 -9.10
N MET A 207 5.27 0.82 -8.85
CA MET A 207 6.61 1.25 -9.26
C MET A 207 7.33 0.08 -9.91
N MET A 208 7.88 0.26 -11.10
CA MET A 208 8.70 -0.76 -11.76
C MET A 208 10.13 -0.26 -11.90
N ALA A 209 11.08 -1.07 -11.46
CA ALA A 209 12.52 -0.87 -11.58
C ALA A 209 13.13 -1.93 -12.50
N ASP A 210 13.98 -1.50 -13.42
CA ASP A 210 14.80 -2.37 -14.23
C ASP A 210 16.23 -2.51 -13.65
N PHE A 211 17.11 -3.24 -14.34
CA PHE A 211 18.49 -3.44 -13.90
C PHE A 211 19.28 -2.14 -13.78
N ASN A 212 19.04 -1.18 -14.67
CA ASN A 212 19.71 0.11 -14.63
C ASN A 212 19.25 0.95 -13.43
N ALA A 213 17.97 0.90 -13.11
CA ALA A 213 17.42 1.57 -11.92
C ALA A 213 18.11 1.11 -10.62
N VAL A 214 18.26 -0.20 -10.43
CA VAL A 214 18.96 -0.77 -9.27
C VAL A 214 20.39 -0.26 -9.15
N LYS A 215 21.12 -0.22 -10.27
CA LYS A 215 22.50 0.26 -10.31
C LYS A 215 22.61 1.72 -9.93
N GLU A 216 21.83 2.57 -10.58
CA GLU A 216 21.90 4.02 -10.37
C GLU A 216 21.41 4.42 -8.98
N LEU A 217 20.36 3.78 -8.46
CA LEU A 217 19.90 3.99 -7.08
C LEU A 217 20.97 3.59 -6.06
N SER A 218 21.58 2.40 -6.21
CA SER A 218 22.62 1.94 -5.29
C SER A 218 23.88 2.82 -5.33
N ASN A 219 24.24 3.36 -6.51
CA ASN A 219 25.33 4.32 -6.67
C ASN A 219 25.01 5.63 -5.95
N THR A 220 23.78 6.15 -6.12
CA THR A 220 23.34 7.45 -5.59
C THR A 220 23.30 7.46 -4.07
N VAL A 221 22.89 6.35 -3.44
CA VAL A 221 22.92 6.22 -1.98
C VAL A 221 24.34 5.92 -1.43
N GLY A 222 25.36 5.81 -2.30
CA GLY A 222 26.74 5.54 -1.91
C GLY A 222 27.02 4.08 -1.56
N GLY A 223 26.18 3.15 -2.01
CA GLY A 223 26.26 1.70 -1.74
C GLY A 223 25.41 1.27 -0.54
N VAL A 224 25.14 -0.02 -0.47
CA VAL A 224 24.34 -0.66 0.59
C VAL A 224 25.19 -1.73 1.28
N ALA A 225 25.20 -1.73 2.62
CA ALA A 225 25.92 -2.72 3.41
C ALA A 225 25.17 -4.06 3.40
N VAL A 226 25.78 -5.11 2.88
CA VAL A 226 25.27 -6.48 2.92
C VAL A 226 26.21 -7.37 3.72
N CYS A 227 25.66 -8.28 4.53
CA CYS A 227 26.43 -9.23 5.31
C CYS A 227 26.16 -10.65 4.82
N ILE A 228 27.23 -11.44 4.65
CA ILE A 228 27.14 -12.86 4.29
C ILE A 228 27.95 -13.73 5.24
N SER A 229 27.49 -14.97 5.49
CA SER A 229 28.08 -15.87 6.46
C SER A 229 29.47 -16.38 6.04
N ASP A 230 29.66 -16.59 4.73
CA ASP A 230 30.90 -17.10 4.15
C ASP A 230 31.15 -16.48 2.77
N ALA A 231 32.43 -16.49 2.30
CA ALA A 231 32.77 -15.94 0.99
C ALA A 231 32.06 -16.72 -0.12
N VAL A 232 31.44 -16.04 -1.07
CA VAL A 232 30.70 -16.67 -2.18
C VAL A 232 31.17 -16.16 -3.54
N TYR A 233 31.08 -17.05 -4.53
CA TYR A 233 31.20 -16.72 -5.94
C TYR A 233 30.11 -17.45 -6.72
N ASP A 234 29.20 -16.67 -7.33
CA ASP A 234 28.16 -17.15 -8.22
C ASP A 234 28.49 -16.72 -9.66
N PRO A 235 28.90 -17.67 -10.53
CA PRO A 235 29.29 -17.35 -11.91
C PRO A 235 28.10 -16.86 -12.76
N ASP A 236 26.87 -17.28 -12.46
CA ASP A 236 25.68 -16.96 -13.26
C ASP A 236 25.27 -15.49 -13.07
N SER A 237 25.32 -14.98 -11.87
CA SER A 237 25.05 -13.56 -11.57
C SER A 237 26.30 -12.68 -11.61
N GLY A 238 27.50 -13.27 -11.60
CA GLY A 238 28.78 -12.59 -11.45
C GLY A 238 29.01 -12.05 -10.04
N LEU A 239 28.23 -12.48 -9.04
CA LEU A 239 28.40 -12.05 -7.65
C LEU A 239 29.65 -12.66 -7.04
N ARG A 240 30.53 -11.80 -6.50
CA ARG A 240 31.69 -12.23 -5.72
C ARG A 240 31.82 -11.35 -4.48
N LEU A 241 31.64 -11.94 -3.31
CA LEU A 241 31.72 -11.25 -2.03
C LEU A 241 32.55 -12.02 -1.01
N PRO A 242 33.38 -11.34 -0.20
CA PRO A 242 34.08 -11.95 0.93
C PRO A 242 33.10 -12.20 2.07
N LYS A 243 33.49 -13.09 3.00
CA LYS A 243 32.77 -13.29 4.26
C LYS A 243 32.64 -11.97 5.05
N GLY A 244 31.49 -11.77 5.68
CA GLY A 244 31.20 -10.60 6.52
C GLY A 244 30.49 -9.49 5.76
N THR A 245 30.69 -8.25 6.20
CA THR A 245 29.97 -7.09 5.66
C THR A 245 30.72 -6.45 4.49
N SER A 246 30.04 -6.26 3.38
CA SER A 246 30.54 -5.57 2.17
C SER A 246 29.61 -4.43 1.78
N GLN A 247 30.18 -3.35 1.25
CA GLN A 247 29.41 -2.25 0.64
C GLN A 247 29.23 -2.55 -0.85
N VAL A 248 28.00 -2.89 -1.26
CA VAL A 248 27.68 -3.18 -2.66
C VAL A 248 27.01 -1.98 -3.34
N LYS A 249 27.43 -1.69 -4.59
CA LYS A 249 26.87 -0.62 -5.42
C LYS A 249 27.00 -0.96 -6.90
N GLY A 250 26.21 -0.33 -7.75
CA GLY A 250 26.26 -0.51 -9.19
C GLY A 250 26.06 -1.96 -9.61
N GLU A 251 26.94 -2.51 -10.44
CA GLU A 251 26.86 -3.90 -10.91
C GLU A 251 26.90 -4.93 -9.76
N GLN A 252 27.66 -4.65 -8.71
CA GLN A 252 27.76 -5.57 -7.58
C GLN A 252 26.45 -5.65 -6.78
N ALA A 253 25.73 -4.51 -6.62
CA ALA A 253 24.39 -4.49 -6.03
C ALA A 253 23.39 -5.22 -6.92
N LEU A 254 23.45 -5.04 -8.24
CA LEU A 254 22.62 -5.76 -9.19
C LEU A 254 22.88 -7.27 -9.15
N SER A 255 24.17 -7.70 -9.16
CA SER A 255 24.53 -9.11 -9.05
C SER A 255 24.01 -9.72 -7.75
N PHE A 256 24.09 -8.99 -6.61
CA PHE A 256 23.56 -9.43 -5.33
C PHE A 256 22.03 -9.67 -5.34
N LEU A 257 21.27 -8.80 -6.01
CA LEU A 257 19.82 -8.91 -6.09
C LEU A 257 19.34 -9.93 -7.13
N ARG A 258 20.19 -10.25 -8.13
CA ARG A 258 19.87 -11.19 -9.22
C ARG A 258 20.29 -12.63 -8.94
N THR A 259 21.26 -12.83 -8.02
CA THR A 259 21.73 -14.19 -7.73
C THR A 259 20.58 -15.09 -7.27
N ARG A 260 20.53 -16.28 -7.83
CA ARG A 260 19.54 -17.32 -7.47
C ARG A 260 20.15 -18.39 -6.59
N HIS A 261 21.47 -18.58 -6.70
CA HIS A 261 22.15 -19.73 -6.11
C HIS A 261 23.08 -19.38 -4.96
N ALA A 262 23.42 -18.10 -4.75
CA ALA A 262 24.41 -17.73 -3.76
C ALA A 262 23.95 -17.84 -2.30
N PHE A 263 22.64 -17.89 -2.04
CA PHE A 263 22.10 -17.82 -0.68
C PHE A 263 21.16 -18.96 -0.34
N GLY A 264 21.14 -19.35 0.97
CA GLY A 264 20.29 -20.39 1.51
C GLY A 264 20.60 -21.75 0.87
N ASP A 265 19.57 -22.43 0.44
CA ASP A 265 19.63 -23.70 -0.30
C ASP A 265 19.71 -23.51 -1.83
N GLY A 266 19.81 -22.26 -2.29
CA GLY A 266 19.78 -21.93 -3.73
C GLY A 266 18.37 -21.80 -4.31
N SER A 267 17.34 -21.84 -3.48
CA SER A 267 15.95 -21.63 -3.89
C SER A 267 15.59 -20.15 -4.05
N ASP A 268 14.40 -19.90 -4.63
CA ASP A 268 13.84 -18.54 -4.74
C ASP A 268 13.64 -17.87 -3.37
N LEU A 269 13.37 -18.65 -2.33
CA LEU A 269 13.24 -18.16 -0.96
C LEU A 269 14.54 -17.53 -0.44
N GLY A 270 15.71 -18.15 -0.71
CA GLY A 270 17.01 -17.58 -0.39
C GLY A 270 17.24 -16.23 -1.08
N ARG A 271 16.82 -16.10 -2.34
CA ARG A 271 16.86 -14.83 -3.08
C ARG A 271 15.94 -13.77 -2.45
N ILE A 272 14.70 -14.11 -2.12
CA ILE A 272 13.76 -13.20 -1.44
C ILE A 272 14.35 -12.70 -0.12
N GLN A 273 14.94 -13.57 0.69
CA GLN A 273 15.58 -13.18 1.95
C GLN A 273 16.77 -12.21 1.72
N ALA A 274 17.59 -12.45 0.69
CA ALA A 274 18.68 -11.56 0.33
C ALA A 274 18.16 -10.18 -0.14
N GLN A 275 17.10 -10.14 -0.94
CA GLN A 275 16.46 -8.90 -1.37
C GLN A 275 15.87 -8.12 -0.19
N GLN A 276 15.20 -8.80 0.74
CA GLN A 276 14.68 -8.20 1.98
C GLN A 276 15.82 -7.66 2.86
N GLY A 277 16.91 -8.41 2.99
CA GLY A 277 18.12 -7.98 3.71
C GLY A 277 18.76 -6.74 3.09
N PHE A 278 18.83 -6.68 1.76
CA PHE A 278 19.32 -5.51 1.04
C PHE A 278 18.43 -4.29 1.27
N LEU A 279 17.11 -4.42 1.13
CA LEU A 279 16.16 -3.33 1.36
C LEU A 279 16.16 -2.86 2.82
N SER A 280 16.26 -3.80 3.76
CA SER A 280 16.43 -3.51 5.18
C SER A 280 17.69 -2.66 5.45
N SER A 281 18.81 -3.03 4.86
CA SER A 281 20.07 -2.27 4.95
C SER A 281 20.00 -0.92 4.24
N LEU A 282 19.31 -0.84 3.11
CA LEU A 282 19.05 0.42 2.41
C LEU A 282 18.19 1.36 3.27
N ALA A 283 17.12 0.86 3.90
CA ALA A 283 16.27 1.65 4.79
C ALA A 283 17.05 2.21 5.98
N ARG A 284 17.89 1.37 6.63
CA ARG A 284 18.80 1.83 7.70
C ARG A 284 19.73 2.93 7.20
N LYS A 285 20.41 2.70 6.08
CA LYS A 285 21.35 3.68 5.52
C LYS A 285 20.68 5.02 5.20
N VAL A 286 19.51 5.01 4.56
CA VAL A 286 18.76 6.23 4.24
C VAL A 286 18.40 7.00 5.51
N LYS A 287 18.03 6.29 6.58
CA LYS A 287 17.72 6.87 7.89
C LYS A 287 18.95 7.40 8.60
N ASP A 288 20.02 6.60 8.73
CA ASP A 288 21.26 6.92 9.45
C ASP A 288 22.02 8.07 8.78
N ASP A 289 22.05 8.12 7.45
CA ASP A 289 22.65 9.21 6.68
C ASP A 289 21.83 10.50 6.72
N GLY A 290 20.67 10.51 7.36
CA GLY A 290 19.75 11.65 7.39
C GLY A 290 19.28 12.07 6.00
N THR A 291 19.22 11.13 5.05
CA THR A 291 18.95 11.40 3.63
C THR A 291 17.58 12.06 3.45
N LEU A 292 16.57 11.59 4.17
CA LEU A 292 15.20 12.13 4.08
C LEU A 292 15.06 13.54 4.66
N GLY A 293 16.02 13.99 5.49
CA GLY A 293 16.11 15.35 6.01
C GLY A 293 17.02 16.29 5.20
N ASN A 294 17.73 15.77 4.20
CA ASN A 294 18.68 16.54 3.40
C ASN A 294 18.12 16.84 2.00
N PRO A 295 17.72 18.08 1.68
CA PRO A 295 17.12 18.43 0.40
C PRO A 295 17.98 18.09 -0.82
N GLN A 296 19.30 18.20 -0.70
CA GLN A 296 20.24 17.94 -1.78
C GLN A 296 20.32 16.44 -2.10
N LYS A 297 20.38 15.57 -1.07
CA LYS A 297 20.33 14.11 -1.23
C LYS A 297 18.98 13.65 -1.77
N LEU A 298 17.88 14.24 -1.27
CA LEU A 298 16.53 13.96 -1.77
C LEU A 298 16.37 14.30 -3.25
N LEU A 299 16.87 15.47 -3.69
CA LEU A 299 16.83 15.86 -5.10
C LEU A 299 17.65 14.90 -5.97
N SER A 300 18.82 14.45 -5.51
CA SER A 300 19.64 13.47 -6.24
C SER A 300 18.94 12.13 -6.39
N ILE A 301 18.31 11.64 -5.32
CA ILE A 301 17.54 10.39 -5.35
C ILE A 301 16.31 10.55 -6.24
N ALA A 302 15.57 11.67 -6.12
CA ALA A 302 14.42 11.95 -6.95
C ALA A 302 14.78 12.03 -8.45
N ASP A 303 15.93 12.63 -8.80
CA ASP A 303 16.41 12.69 -10.19
C ASP A 303 16.68 11.27 -10.74
N VAL A 304 17.31 10.40 -9.96
CA VAL A 304 17.57 9.00 -10.37
C VAL A 304 16.25 8.20 -10.44
N ILE A 305 15.36 8.34 -9.48
CA ILE A 305 14.04 7.69 -9.49
C ILE A 305 13.28 8.07 -10.75
N THR A 306 13.15 9.37 -11.03
CA THR A 306 12.37 9.85 -12.17
C THR A 306 12.96 9.47 -13.54
N GLN A 307 14.26 9.22 -13.62
CA GLN A 307 14.94 8.81 -14.85
C GLN A 307 14.95 7.31 -15.10
N ASN A 308 14.74 6.49 -14.07
CA ASN A 308 15.00 5.05 -14.13
C ASN A 308 13.84 4.18 -13.63
N LEU A 309 12.78 4.78 -13.06
CA LEU A 309 11.58 4.03 -12.70
C LEU A 309 10.43 4.32 -13.66
N THR A 310 9.61 3.30 -13.90
CA THR A 310 8.29 3.44 -14.53
C THR A 310 7.24 3.39 -13.43
N VAL A 311 6.33 4.37 -13.40
CA VAL A 311 5.29 4.50 -12.38
C VAL A 311 3.93 4.74 -13.03
N ASP A 312 2.86 4.55 -12.27
CA ASP A 312 1.52 4.95 -12.71
C ASP A 312 1.37 6.49 -12.75
N GLU A 313 0.26 6.95 -13.34
CA GLU A 313 0.01 8.38 -13.48
C GLU A 313 -0.13 9.12 -12.14
N GLY A 314 -0.68 8.46 -11.11
CA GLY A 314 -0.85 9.03 -9.77
C GLY A 314 0.48 9.30 -9.06
N LEU A 315 1.48 8.43 -9.26
CA LEU A 315 2.84 8.64 -8.75
C LEU A 315 3.71 9.49 -9.66
N ALA A 316 3.31 9.73 -10.90
CA ALA A 316 4.11 10.42 -11.90
C ALA A 316 4.17 11.94 -11.70
N ASN A 317 4.21 12.38 -10.45
CA ASN A 317 4.42 13.78 -10.11
C ASN A 317 5.30 13.93 -8.86
N VAL A 318 6.03 15.03 -8.81
CA VAL A 318 7.00 15.31 -7.72
C VAL A 318 6.31 15.41 -6.37
N GLN A 319 5.07 15.91 -6.32
CA GLN A 319 4.33 16.07 -5.07
C GLN A 319 4.01 14.72 -4.42
N SER A 320 3.57 13.72 -5.19
CA SER A 320 3.32 12.37 -4.69
C SER A 320 4.59 11.74 -4.12
N LEU A 321 5.74 11.88 -4.81
CA LEU A 321 7.03 11.38 -4.31
C LEU A 321 7.45 12.05 -2.99
N LEU A 322 7.23 13.36 -2.86
CA LEU A 322 7.48 14.09 -1.60
C LEU A 322 6.53 13.64 -0.49
N THR A 323 5.27 13.39 -0.81
CA THR A 323 4.28 12.88 0.16
C THR A 323 4.70 11.52 0.69
N ILE A 324 5.07 10.57 -0.18
CA ILE A 324 5.58 9.26 0.23
C ILE A 324 6.82 9.41 1.11
N SER A 325 7.80 10.24 0.69
CA SER A 325 9.01 10.50 1.48
C SER A 325 8.67 11.04 2.88
N SER A 326 7.71 11.97 2.97
CA SER A 326 7.29 12.55 4.24
C SER A 326 6.59 11.53 5.16
N ARG A 327 5.85 10.58 4.59
CA ARG A 327 5.19 9.48 5.33
C ARG A 327 6.21 8.49 5.90
N LEU A 328 7.28 8.22 5.15
CA LEU A 328 8.30 7.23 5.53
C LEU A 328 9.35 7.76 6.53
N LYS A 329 9.62 9.08 6.56
CA LYS A 329 10.76 9.65 7.29
C LYS A 329 10.76 9.39 8.80
N ASP A 330 9.58 9.34 9.43
CA ASP A 330 9.42 9.23 10.88
C ASP A 330 9.11 7.79 11.34
N ILE A 331 9.03 6.83 10.39
CA ILE A 331 8.75 5.43 10.71
C ILE A 331 9.94 4.79 11.42
N ASP A 332 9.66 4.11 12.54
CA ASP A 332 10.66 3.30 13.24
C ASP A 332 10.98 2.05 12.43
N LEU A 333 12.27 1.74 12.26
CA LEU A 333 12.72 0.57 11.50
C LEU A 333 12.23 -0.76 12.09
N SER A 334 11.98 -0.82 13.40
CA SER A 334 11.36 -1.98 14.05
C SER A 334 9.88 -2.18 13.68
N LYS A 335 9.26 -1.17 13.04
CA LYS A 335 7.89 -1.18 12.54
C LYS A 335 7.81 -1.38 11.02
N VAL A 336 8.92 -1.68 10.39
CA VAL A 336 9.01 -2.06 8.99
C VAL A 336 9.17 -3.58 8.92
N ALA A 337 8.09 -4.29 8.56
CA ALA A 337 8.08 -5.75 8.43
C ALA A 337 8.41 -6.17 7.01
N PHE A 338 9.28 -7.17 6.86
CA PHE A 338 9.51 -7.88 5.60
C PHE A 338 8.94 -9.29 5.73
N VAL A 339 8.01 -9.63 4.87
CA VAL A 339 7.26 -10.89 4.90
C VAL A 339 7.31 -11.54 3.52
N ALA A 340 7.62 -12.84 3.44
CA ALA A 340 7.35 -13.62 2.25
C ALA A 340 5.95 -14.25 2.37
N VAL A 341 5.20 -14.26 1.27
CA VAL A 341 3.92 -14.97 1.24
C VAL A 341 4.15 -16.46 1.55
N PRO A 342 3.41 -17.06 2.51
CA PRO A 342 3.53 -18.47 2.83
C PRO A 342 3.32 -19.35 1.59
N ASN A 343 4.31 -20.16 1.26
CA ASN A 343 4.33 -20.99 0.06
C ASN A 343 4.99 -22.35 0.32
N ARG A 344 4.73 -23.28 -0.58
CA ARG A 344 5.36 -24.61 -0.61
C ARG A 344 5.54 -25.06 -2.07
N PRO A 345 6.36 -26.06 -2.37
CA PRO A 345 6.42 -26.64 -3.69
C PRO A 345 5.04 -27.10 -4.15
N ALA A 346 4.68 -26.77 -5.40
CA ALA A 346 3.38 -27.11 -5.95
C ALA A 346 3.26 -28.61 -6.23
N ALA A 347 2.10 -29.17 -5.92
CA ALA A 347 1.85 -30.60 -6.14
C ALA A 347 1.91 -30.98 -7.63
N VAL A 348 1.56 -30.07 -8.53
CA VAL A 348 1.55 -30.28 -9.98
C VAL A 348 2.94 -30.19 -10.62
N ASP A 349 3.84 -29.37 -10.07
CA ASP A 349 5.23 -29.22 -10.50
C ASP A 349 6.09 -28.74 -9.32
N PRO A 350 6.96 -29.60 -8.76
CA PRO A 350 7.81 -29.24 -7.63
C PRO A 350 8.80 -28.07 -7.87
N ASN A 351 9.03 -27.71 -9.14
CA ASN A 351 9.82 -26.52 -9.49
C ASN A 351 9.01 -25.21 -9.45
N ARG A 352 7.72 -25.30 -9.15
CA ARG A 352 6.81 -24.19 -8.94
C ARG A 352 6.38 -24.13 -7.49
N LEU A 353 5.76 -23.02 -7.12
CA LEU A 353 5.28 -22.77 -5.77
C LEU A 353 3.76 -22.63 -5.78
N GLU A 354 3.12 -23.10 -4.72
CA GLU A 354 1.71 -22.84 -4.44
C GLU A 354 1.56 -22.20 -3.06
N LEU A 355 0.44 -21.56 -2.79
CA LEU A 355 0.15 -20.97 -1.49
C LEU A 355 0.08 -22.05 -0.41
N MET A 356 0.75 -21.81 0.70
CA MET A 356 0.60 -22.67 1.89
C MET A 356 -0.61 -22.21 2.69
N GLN A 357 -1.68 -22.98 2.60
CA GLN A 357 -2.91 -22.72 3.34
C GLN A 357 -2.88 -23.45 4.70
N PRO A 358 -3.53 -22.90 5.76
CA PRO A 358 -4.31 -21.65 5.78
C PRO A 358 -3.46 -20.37 5.99
N GLN A 359 -2.15 -20.47 6.15
CA GLN A 359 -1.27 -19.35 6.54
C GLN A 359 -1.31 -18.20 5.53
N ALA A 360 -1.37 -18.49 4.22
CA ALA A 360 -1.47 -17.45 3.19
C ALA A 360 -2.78 -16.66 3.31
N SER A 361 -3.92 -17.35 3.47
CA SER A 361 -5.22 -16.71 3.66
C SER A 361 -5.27 -15.89 4.95
N GLN A 362 -4.66 -16.36 6.04
CA GLN A 362 -4.53 -15.61 7.29
C GLN A 362 -3.68 -14.35 7.11
N LEU A 363 -2.56 -14.43 6.39
CA LEU A 363 -1.74 -13.27 6.06
C LEU A 363 -2.54 -12.23 5.27
N PHE A 364 -3.24 -12.65 4.21
CA PHE A 364 -4.05 -11.72 3.40
C PHE A 364 -5.21 -11.11 4.22
N ALA A 365 -5.85 -11.88 5.08
CA ALA A 365 -6.86 -11.35 6.01
C ALA A 365 -6.27 -10.34 6.99
N ALA A 366 -5.08 -10.62 7.55
CA ALA A 366 -4.36 -9.69 8.43
C ALA A 366 -4.00 -8.39 7.70
N MET A 367 -3.60 -8.49 6.43
CA MET A 367 -3.31 -7.32 5.57
C MET A 367 -4.59 -6.50 5.32
N ARG A 368 -5.70 -7.13 4.91
CA ARG A 368 -6.99 -6.43 4.73
C ARG A 368 -7.44 -5.73 6.01
N ALA A 369 -7.25 -6.37 7.16
CA ALA A 369 -7.55 -5.80 8.47
C ALA A 369 -6.51 -4.77 8.96
N ASN A 370 -5.48 -4.45 8.16
CA ASN A 370 -4.41 -3.51 8.50
C ASN A 370 -3.73 -3.83 9.84
N LEU A 371 -3.46 -5.12 10.13
CA LEU A 371 -2.78 -5.56 11.34
C LEU A 371 -1.28 -5.25 11.31
N ASP A 372 -0.68 -5.17 12.50
CA ASP A 372 0.77 -4.99 12.66
C ASP A 372 1.50 -6.31 12.41
N LEU A 373 2.02 -6.52 11.20
CA LEU A 373 2.72 -7.76 10.81
C LEU A 373 4.05 -7.97 11.56
N THR A 374 4.54 -6.97 12.31
CA THR A 374 5.69 -7.16 13.20
C THR A 374 5.34 -7.91 14.49
N LYS A 375 4.06 -8.23 14.70
CA LYS A 375 3.54 -8.90 15.91
C LYS A 375 2.84 -10.20 15.54
N PRO A 376 3.56 -11.29 15.30
CA PRO A 376 2.97 -12.61 15.06
C PRO A 376 1.97 -12.99 16.16
N GLY A 377 0.88 -13.67 15.78
CA GLY A 377 -0.18 -14.07 16.71
C GLY A 377 -1.11 -12.95 17.17
N SER A 378 -0.91 -11.69 16.75
CA SER A 378 -1.88 -10.63 17.04
C SER A 378 -3.18 -10.84 16.27
N THR A 379 -4.30 -10.52 16.90
CA THR A 379 -5.65 -10.64 16.31
C THR A 379 -6.31 -9.27 16.23
N SER A 380 -7.17 -9.07 15.22
CA SER A 380 -8.09 -7.95 15.22
C SER A 380 -9.19 -8.20 16.24
N THR A 381 -9.50 -7.21 17.08
CA THR A 381 -10.81 -7.18 17.74
C THR A 381 -11.78 -6.64 16.68
N PRO A 382 -12.96 -7.28 16.47
CA PRO A 382 -13.95 -6.73 15.54
C PRO A 382 -14.23 -5.29 15.97
N ALA A 383 -13.95 -4.32 15.09
CA ALA A 383 -14.39 -2.95 15.31
C ALA A 383 -15.93 -3.02 15.39
N ALA A 384 -16.49 -2.68 16.55
CA ALA A 384 -17.91 -2.39 16.63
C ALA A 384 -18.16 -1.34 15.54
N SER A 385 -18.98 -1.67 14.53
CA SER A 385 -19.45 -0.69 13.54
C SER A 385 -19.78 0.60 14.27
N PRO A 386 -19.36 1.78 13.77
CA PRO A 386 -19.84 3.03 14.31
C PRO A 386 -21.34 3.09 14.04
N GLY A 387 -22.09 2.47 14.94
CA GLY A 387 -23.54 2.49 14.98
C GLY A 387 -23.99 3.89 15.31
N ALA A 388 -24.89 4.39 14.50
CA ALA A 388 -25.78 5.52 14.68
C ALA A 388 -25.73 6.17 16.08
N SER A 389 -25.30 7.44 16.09
CA SER A 389 -25.52 8.39 17.20
C SER A 389 -26.99 8.30 17.64
N PRO A 390 -27.28 8.18 18.93
CA PRO A 390 -28.67 8.25 19.38
C PRO A 390 -29.16 9.70 19.21
N THR A 391 -29.90 9.95 18.17
CA THR A 391 -30.76 11.15 18.06
C THR A 391 -31.80 11.07 19.17
N ALA A 392 -31.80 12.04 20.06
CA ALA A 392 -32.79 12.19 21.12
C ALA A 392 -34.20 12.14 20.54
N ALA A 393 -34.93 11.07 20.81
CA ALA A 393 -36.31 10.93 20.46
C ALA A 393 -37.18 11.51 21.57
N ALA A 394 -38.02 12.45 21.17
CA ALA A 394 -39.10 13.00 21.94
C ALA A 394 -40.09 11.88 22.37
N SER A 395 -40.46 11.92 23.60
CA SER A 395 -41.47 11.08 24.26
C SER A 395 -42.83 11.28 23.63
N THR A 396 -43.45 10.19 23.15
CA THR A 396 -44.92 10.09 22.90
C THR A 396 -45.39 8.73 23.46
N PRO A 397 -46.62 8.64 24.00
CA PRO A 397 -46.97 7.67 25.01
C PRO A 397 -47.30 6.27 24.49
N ALA A 398 -47.12 5.31 25.35
CA ALA A 398 -47.30 3.87 25.23
C ALA A 398 -48.63 3.47 24.57
N SER A 399 -48.47 2.69 23.47
CA SER A 399 -49.51 1.73 23.06
C SER A 399 -48.99 0.33 23.40
N THR A 400 -49.73 -0.36 24.26
CA THR A 400 -49.50 -1.73 24.65
C THR A 400 -49.66 -2.67 23.47
N ALA A 401 -48.56 -3.18 22.93
CA ALA A 401 -48.55 -4.34 22.05
C ALA A 401 -48.09 -5.58 22.84
N PRO A 402 -48.61 -6.78 22.58
CA PRO A 402 -48.40 -7.95 23.40
C PRO A 402 -46.93 -8.42 23.35
N THR A 403 -46.41 -8.66 24.51
CA THR A 403 -45.06 -9.26 24.74
C THR A 403 -45.00 -10.60 24.01
N SER A 404 -44.35 -10.63 22.86
CA SER A 404 -43.91 -11.87 22.21
C SER A 404 -42.90 -12.53 23.14
N LYS A 405 -43.27 -13.60 23.80
CA LYS A 405 -42.36 -14.46 24.55
C LYS A 405 -41.37 -15.02 23.53
N THR A 406 -40.08 -14.75 23.74
CA THR A 406 -38.98 -15.49 23.08
C THR A 406 -39.28 -16.99 23.28
N PRO A 407 -39.34 -17.78 22.18
CA PRO A 407 -39.50 -19.23 22.34
C PRO A 407 -38.31 -19.74 23.14
N SER A 408 -38.61 -20.46 24.25
CA SER A 408 -37.60 -21.21 24.98
C SER A 408 -37.03 -22.26 24.02
N ALA A 409 -35.71 -22.20 23.78
CA ALA A 409 -35.04 -23.14 22.86
C ALA A 409 -35.39 -24.57 23.28
N VAL A 410 -35.96 -25.34 22.39
CA VAL A 410 -36.20 -26.77 22.61
C VAL A 410 -34.82 -27.45 22.55
N PRO A 411 -34.41 -28.20 23.57
CA PRO A 411 -33.15 -28.91 23.53
C PRO A 411 -33.10 -29.85 22.32
N TYR A 412 -32.14 -29.66 21.45
CA TYR A 412 -31.91 -30.55 20.30
C TYR A 412 -30.55 -31.25 20.41
N ASP A 413 -30.43 -32.43 19.80
CA ASP A 413 -29.15 -33.15 19.74
C ASP A 413 -28.36 -32.64 18.55
N LYS A 414 -27.20 -31.99 18.81
CA LYS A 414 -26.31 -31.43 17.81
C LYS A 414 -25.77 -32.48 16.86
N ALA A 415 -25.58 -33.72 17.34
CA ALA A 415 -25.04 -34.82 16.51
C ALA A 415 -25.99 -35.26 15.39
N LEU A 416 -27.27 -34.96 15.53
CA LEU A 416 -28.30 -35.31 14.53
C LEU A 416 -28.63 -34.17 13.57
N GLN A 417 -28.01 -32.98 13.75
CA GLN A 417 -28.35 -31.83 12.92
C GLN A 417 -27.54 -31.80 11.63
N PRO A 418 -28.18 -31.67 10.46
CA PRO A 418 -27.49 -31.51 9.18
C PRO A 418 -26.96 -30.08 9.07
N VAL A 419 -25.65 -29.90 9.22
CA VAL A 419 -24.97 -28.63 9.01
C VAL A 419 -23.95 -28.75 7.90
N THR A 420 -24.06 -27.92 6.87
CA THR A 420 -23.16 -27.91 5.73
C THR A 420 -22.40 -26.59 5.62
N VAL A 421 -21.17 -26.64 5.14
CA VAL A 421 -20.36 -25.47 4.78
C VAL A 421 -20.30 -25.38 3.27
N ALA A 422 -20.90 -24.35 2.69
CA ALA A 422 -20.79 -24.01 1.29
C ALA A 422 -19.61 -23.07 1.10
N ASP A 423 -18.55 -23.52 0.39
CA ASP A 423 -17.38 -22.71 0.14
C ASP A 423 -17.56 -21.82 -1.08
N GLY A 424 -18.00 -20.59 -0.84
CA GLY A 424 -18.00 -19.49 -1.82
C GLY A 424 -16.85 -18.50 -1.61
N SER A 425 -15.91 -18.83 -0.70
CA SER A 425 -14.74 -18.00 -0.40
C SER A 425 -13.58 -18.23 -1.39
N GLY A 426 -13.59 -19.37 -2.09
CA GLY A 426 -12.48 -19.83 -2.91
C GLY A 426 -11.27 -20.38 -2.13
N VAL A 427 -11.47 -20.71 -0.84
CA VAL A 427 -10.41 -21.27 0.04
C VAL A 427 -10.90 -22.57 0.66
N PRO A 428 -10.81 -23.72 -0.07
CA PRO A 428 -11.33 -25.01 0.38
C PRO A 428 -10.78 -25.49 1.72
N GLU A 429 -9.53 -25.19 2.04
CA GLU A 429 -8.89 -25.55 3.31
C GLU A 429 -9.54 -24.83 4.49
N HIS A 430 -10.00 -23.59 4.31
CA HIS A 430 -10.74 -22.87 5.35
C HIS A 430 -12.12 -23.50 5.59
N ALA A 431 -12.81 -23.92 4.53
CA ALA A 431 -14.07 -24.65 4.68
C ALA A 431 -13.88 -25.96 5.46
N GLN A 432 -12.76 -26.68 5.27
CA GLN A 432 -12.40 -27.87 6.07
C GLN A 432 -12.18 -27.52 7.54
N GLU A 433 -11.50 -26.39 7.85
CA GLU A 433 -11.33 -25.91 9.22
C GLU A 433 -12.67 -25.61 9.90
N LEU A 434 -13.60 -24.99 9.17
CA LEU A 434 -14.95 -24.69 9.68
C LEU A 434 -15.73 -25.99 9.97
N VAL A 435 -15.67 -26.98 9.09
CA VAL A 435 -16.27 -28.30 9.32
C VAL A 435 -15.65 -28.99 10.54
N ALA A 436 -14.32 -28.98 10.66
CA ALA A 436 -13.64 -29.55 11.83
C ALA A 436 -14.08 -28.88 13.15
N ALA A 437 -14.29 -27.55 13.12
CA ALA A 437 -14.80 -26.81 14.26
C ALA A 437 -16.27 -27.15 14.59
N LEU A 438 -17.12 -27.36 13.59
CA LEU A 438 -18.50 -27.84 13.75
C LEU A 438 -18.51 -29.22 14.42
N VAL A 439 -17.71 -30.16 13.93
CA VAL A 439 -17.60 -31.51 14.50
C VAL A 439 -17.13 -31.45 15.96
N LYS A 440 -16.12 -30.62 16.26
CA LYS A 440 -15.63 -30.40 17.62
C LYS A 440 -16.68 -29.79 18.54
N ALA A 441 -17.60 -28.98 17.99
CA ALA A 441 -18.71 -28.36 18.73
C ALA A 441 -19.92 -29.29 18.90
N GLY A 442 -19.85 -30.54 18.37
CA GLY A 442 -20.88 -31.56 18.49
C GLY A 442 -21.74 -31.77 17.25
N PHE A 443 -21.58 -30.99 16.17
CA PHE A 443 -22.29 -31.19 14.90
C PHE A 443 -21.57 -32.24 14.04
N THR A 444 -21.73 -33.53 14.42
CA THR A 444 -20.95 -34.63 13.84
C THR A 444 -21.29 -34.94 12.38
N GLN A 445 -22.40 -34.44 11.86
CA GLN A 445 -22.81 -34.57 10.45
C GLN A 445 -22.31 -33.40 9.58
N GLY A 446 -21.37 -32.59 10.10
CA GLY A 446 -20.76 -31.50 9.35
C GLY A 446 -20.10 -31.97 8.05
N SER A 447 -20.41 -31.31 6.94
CA SER A 447 -19.84 -31.57 5.61
C SER A 447 -19.60 -30.26 4.85
N GLN A 448 -18.82 -30.33 3.75
CA GLN A 448 -18.59 -29.18 2.90
C GLN A 448 -18.78 -29.52 1.42
N PHE A 449 -19.02 -28.48 0.62
CA PHE A 449 -18.99 -28.53 -0.84
C PHE A 449 -18.55 -27.18 -1.41
N ALA A 450 -17.99 -27.19 -2.63
CA ALA A 450 -17.69 -25.98 -3.36
C ALA A 450 -18.99 -25.31 -3.84
N ALA A 451 -19.13 -24.02 -3.64
CA ALA A 451 -20.29 -23.24 -4.03
C ALA A 451 -19.88 -22.06 -4.92
N ASP A 452 -20.86 -21.38 -5.51
CA ASP A 452 -20.59 -20.19 -6.31
C ASP A 452 -19.91 -19.09 -5.49
N PRO A 453 -18.92 -18.38 -6.04
CA PRO A 453 -18.22 -17.32 -5.34
C PRO A 453 -19.17 -16.24 -4.81
N THR A 454 -19.05 -15.90 -3.55
CA THR A 454 -19.82 -14.81 -2.93
C THR A 454 -18.93 -13.89 -2.12
N ALA A 455 -19.29 -12.61 -2.07
CA ALA A 455 -18.58 -11.62 -1.27
C ALA A 455 -18.95 -11.67 0.22
N LYS A 456 -20.16 -12.16 0.56
CA LYS A 456 -20.69 -12.12 1.92
C LYS A 456 -20.95 -13.50 2.49
N THR A 457 -20.52 -13.70 3.73
CA THR A 457 -20.83 -14.87 4.53
C THR A 457 -22.24 -14.77 5.10
N ALA A 458 -22.99 -15.86 5.08
CA ALA A 458 -24.33 -15.96 5.66
C ALA A 458 -24.59 -17.36 6.23
N VAL A 459 -25.52 -17.47 7.17
CA VAL A 459 -26.04 -18.74 7.68
C VAL A 459 -27.49 -18.88 7.21
N TYR A 460 -27.73 -19.79 6.28
CA TYR A 460 -29.07 -20.12 5.80
C TYR A 460 -29.64 -21.31 6.56
N TYR A 461 -30.94 -21.30 6.83
CA TYR A 461 -31.60 -22.40 7.51
C TYR A 461 -33.00 -22.70 6.97
N ALA A 462 -33.34 -23.98 7.00
CA ALA A 462 -34.70 -24.45 6.73
C ALA A 462 -35.62 -24.22 7.93
N ALA A 463 -36.92 -24.14 7.70
CA ALA A 463 -37.90 -23.99 8.77
C ALA A 463 -37.74 -25.07 9.87
N GLY A 464 -37.69 -24.66 11.13
CA GLY A 464 -37.48 -25.52 12.29
C GLY A 464 -36.01 -25.73 12.69
N PHE A 465 -35.05 -25.04 12.01
CA PHE A 465 -33.62 -25.08 12.34
C PHE A 465 -33.07 -23.74 12.84
N GLU A 466 -33.94 -22.81 13.29
CA GLU A 466 -33.58 -21.47 13.74
C GLU A 466 -32.57 -21.50 14.89
N ASP A 467 -32.79 -22.40 15.86
CA ASP A 467 -31.92 -22.56 17.04
C ASP A 467 -30.55 -23.11 16.64
N VAL A 468 -30.52 -24.08 15.71
CA VAL A 468 -29.30 -24.66 15.16
C VAL A 468 -28.49 -23.59 14.41
N ALA A 469 -29.14 -22.81 13.55
CA ALA A 469 -28.51 -21.73 12.81
C ALA A 469 -27.93 -20.65 13.73
N SER A 470 -28.69 -20.30 14.77
CA SER A 470 -28.24 -19.36 15.81
C SER A 470 -26.99 -19.87 16.54
N ASP A 471 -26.93 -21.16 16.87
CA ASP A 471 -25.77 -21.77 17.51
C ASP A 471 -24.55 -21.85 16.59
N VAL A 472 -24.76 -22.17 15.31
CA VAL A 472 -23.70 -22.12 14.28
C VAL A 472 -23.17 -20.70 14.11
N ALA A 473 -24.06 -19.70 14.02
CA ALA A 473 -23.67 -18.30 13.91
C ALA A 473 -22.88 -17.84 15.15
N LYS A 474 -23.31 -18.19 16.35
CA LYS A 474 -22.58 -17.91 17.61
C LYS A 474 -21.21 -18.61 17.64
N LEU A 475 -21.16 -19.88 17.19
CA LEU A 475 -19.91 -20.64 17.13
C LEU A 475 -18.85 -19.89 16.31
N PHE A 476 -19.22 -19.34 15.17
CA PHE A 476 -18.31 -18.62 14.28
C PHE A 476 -18.33 -17.09 14.47
N GLY A 477 -19.16 -16.55 15.36
CA GLY A 477 -19.25 -15.10 15.59
C GLY A 477 -19.92 -14.33 14.46
N ILE A 478 -20.76 -14.99 13.65
CA ILE A 478 -21.49 -14.38 12.55
C ILE A 478 -22.64 -13.54 13.11
N PRO A 479 -22.81 -12.28 12.68
CA PRO A 479 -23.89 -11.42 13.14
C PRO A 479 -25.28 -11.99 12.86
N ALA A 480 -26.24 -11.79 13.76
CA ALA A 480 -27.61 -12.26 13.58
C ALA A 480 -28.29 -11.70 12.31
N ALA A 481 -27.85 -10.55 11.82
CA ALA A 481 -28.33 -9.97 10.55
C ALA A 481 -27.90 -10.77 9.31
N GLN A 482 -26.97 -11.72 9.44
CA GLN A 482 -26.53 -12.63 8.38
C GLN A 482 -27.05 -14.07 8.59
N VAL A 483 -28.08 -14.24 9.44
CA VAL A 483 -28.77 -15.51 9.66
C VAL A 483 -30.16 -15.41 9.05
N GLU A 484 -30.38 -16.17 7.96
CA GLU A 484 -31.55 -15.99 7.10
C GLU A 484 -32.29 -17.32 6.87
N ALA A 485 -33.62 -17.27 6.94
CA ALA A 485 -34.45 -18.40 6.55
C ALA A 485 -34.41 -18.63 5.02
N SER A 486 -34.27 -19.88 4.58
CA SER A 486 -34.22 -20.24 3.18
C SER A 486 -34.93 -21.55 2.92
N THR A 487 -35.73 -21.60 1.86
CA THR A 487 -36.37 -22.83 1.37
C THR A 487 -35.44 -23.64 0.45
N ALA A 488 -34.28 -23.10 0.11
CA ALA A 488 -33.31 -23.74 -0.79
C ALA A 488 -32.32 -24.67 -0.06
N VAL A 489 -32.34 -24.67 1.29
CA VAL A 489 -31.42 -25.49 2.09
C VAL A 489 -32.17 -26.54 2.89
N ASN A 490 -31.50 -27.67 3.15
CA ASN A 490 -31.99 -28.73 4.04
C ASN A 490 -31.17 -28.70 5.34
N GLY A 491 -31.78 -28.25 6.46
CA GLY A 491 -31.06 -28.06 7.72
C GLY A 491 -30.42 -26.68 7.79
N VAL A 492 -29.13 -26.60 8.14
CA VAL A 492 -28.36 -25.35 8.24
C VAL A 492 -27.18 -25.37 7.28
N GLN A 493 -27.01 -24.28 6.57
CA GLN A 493 -25.90 -24.09 5.64
C GLN A 493 -25.14 -22.79 5.99
N LEU A 494 -23.89 -22.95 6.41
CA LEU A 494 -22.94 -21.85 6.49
C LEU A 494 -22.35 -21.60 5.10
N TYR A 495 -22.74 -20.50 4.46
CA TYR A 495 -22.15 -20.05 3.21
C TYR A 495 -20.97 -19.13 3.52
N ALA A 496 -19.73 -19.62 3.37
CA ALA A 496 -18.53 -18.84 3.60
C ALA A 496 -18.21 -18.00 2.36
N GLY A 497 -18.20 -16.67 2.51
CA GLY A 497 -17.85 -15.72 1.46
C GLY A 497 -16.40 -15.27 1.52
N SER A 498 -16.00 -14.40 0.59
CA SER A 498 -14.63 -13.85 0.57
C SER A 498 -14.33 -12.91 1.74
N ASP A 499 -15.35 -12.52 2.53
CA ASP A 499 -15.22 -11.81 3.80
C ASP A 499 -14.88 -12.73 5.00
N PHE A 500 -14.87 -14.07 4.81
CA PHE A 500 -14.51 -15.07 5.83
C PHE A 500 -13.63 -16.15 5.22
N THR A 501 -12.37 -15.87 5.02
CA THR A 501 -11.40 -16.74 4.34
C THR A 501 -10.38 -17.39 5.27
N SER A 502 -10.43 -17.09 6.58
CA SER A 502 -9.48 -17.66 7.55
C SER A 502 -9.97 -17.52 8.98
N GLY A 503 -9.49 -18.42 9.85
CA GLY A 503 -9.81 -18.44 11.28
C GLY A 503 -11.19 -19.00 11.60
N LEU A 504 -11.50 -19.12 12.87
CA LEU A 504 -12.76 -19.72 13.35
C LEU A 504 -13.75 -18.69 13.89
N LYS A 505 -13.48 -17.40 13.71
CA LYS A 505 -14.39 -16.32 14.10
C LYS A 505 -14.51 -15.32 12.98
N PHE A 506 -15.71 -15.11 12.51
CA PHE A 506 -16.04 -14.12 11.49
C PHE A 506 -15.58 -12.72 11.90
N GLY A 507 -15.01 -11.97 10.97
CA GLY A 507 -14.51 -10.62 11.22
C GLY A 507 -13.24 -10.54 12.09
N THR A 508 -12.63 -11.68 12.50
CA THR A 508 -11.33 -11.68 13.16
C THR A 508 -10.25 -12.08 12.16
N ALA A 509 -9.25 -11.22 12.03
CA ALA A 509 -8.02 -11.58 11.33
C ALA A 509 -6.90 -11.82 12.34
N SER A 510 -5.96 -12.69 12.03
CA SER A 510 -4.77 -12.94 12.85
C SER A 510 -3.52 -12.93 11.98
N VAL A 511 -2.43 -12.44 12.56
CA VAL A 511 -1.11 -12.55 11.92
C VAL A 511 -0.57 -13.95 12.19
N PRO A 512 -0.30 -14.77 11.16
CA PRO A 512 0.27 -16.10 11.36
C PRO A 512 1.60 -16.05 12.13
N ALA A 513 1.88 -17.06 12.95
CA ALA A 513 3.04 -17.05 13.87
C ALA A 513 4.38 -17.04 13.11
N ASP A 514 4.44 -17.64 11.94
CA ASP A 514 5.70 -17.97 11.24
C ASP A 514 5.97 -17.11 9.99
N VAL A 515 5.17 -16.05 9.73
CA VAL A 515 5.30 -15.29 8.48
C VAL A 515 6.27 -14.14 8.52
N VAL A 516 6.60 -13.58 9.67
CA VAL A 516 7.53 -12.43 9.76
C VAL A 516 8.95 -12.94 9.70
N ASN A 517 9.63 -12.71 8.57
CA ASN A 517 11.01 -13.12 8.39
C ASN A 517 11.99 -12.19 9.10
N GLN A 518 11.79 -10.86 8.99
CA GLN A 518 12.64 -9.86 9.63
C GLN A 518 11.98 -8.48 9.67
N THR A 519 12.47 -7.60 10.55
CA THR A 519 12.19 -6.16 10.51
C THR A 519 13.36 -5.39 9.89
N ALA A 520 13.16 -4.16 9.46
CA ALA A 520 14.24 -3.31 8.98
C ALA A 520 15.27 -2.98 10.09
N GLY A 521 14.88 -3.11 11.35
CA GLY A 521 15.79 -2.97 12.51
C GLY A 521 16.76 -4.14 12.67
N ASP A 522 16.43 -5.33 12.14
CA ASP A 522 17.25 -6.52 12.31
C ASP A 522 18.48 -6.49 11.41
N VAL A 523 19.62 -6.84 11.98
CA VAL A 523 20.88 -7.02 11.24
C VAL A 523 21.20 -8.50 11.18
N LYS A 524 20.88 -9.14 10.06
CA LYS A 524 21.16 -10.57 9.83
C LYS A 524 22.09 -10.72 8.63
N CYS A 525 23.09 -11.61 8.77
CA CYS A 525 23.89 -12.02 7.62
C CYS A 525 23.11 -13.07 6.81
N GLN A 526 23.17 -12.95 5.49
CA GLN A 526 22.61 -13.95 4.59
C GLN A 526 23.44 -15.23 4.69
N THR A 527 22.79 -16.37 4.80
CA THR A 527 23.48 -17.67 4.80
C THR A 527 23.98 -17.96 3.39
N ALA A 528 25.27 -18.15 3.23
CA ALA A 528 25.86 -18.54 1.95
C ALA A 528 25.43 -19.96 1.58
N ASN A 529 25.14 -20.18 0.29
CA ASN A 529 24.94 -21.54 -0.22
C ASN A 529 26.24 -22.33 -0.17
N PRO A 530 26.30 -23.47 0.54
CA PRO A 530 27.53 -24.25 0.66
C PRO A 530 28.17 -24.68 -0.67
N ALA A 531 27.36 -24.83 -1.73
CA ALA A 531 27.83 -25.19 -3.07
C ALA A 531 28.66 -24.08 -3.76
N LEU A 532 28.49 -22.82 -3.35
CA LEU A 532 29.15 -21.65 -3.95
C LEU A 532 30.13 -20.95 -2.99
N VAL A 533 30.40 -21.54 -1.83
CA VAL A 533 31.40 -21.01 -0.89
C VAL A 533 32.80 -21.14 -1.49
N VAL A 534 33.52 -20.04 -1.52
CA VAL A 534 34.91 -19.98 -1.97
C VAL A 534 35.83 -20.05 -0.73
N ARG A 535 36.76 -21.00 -0.72
CA ARG A 535 37.74 -21.17 0.35
C ARG A 535 39.01 -20.34 0.13
#